data_dd8a1f13536adf84e077abe5f9642503
#
_entry.id   dd8a1f13536adf84e077abe5f9642503
#
_cell.length_a   1.000
_cell.length_b   1.000
_cell.length_c   1.000
_cell.angle_alpha   90.00
_cell.angle_beta   90.00
_cell.angle_gamma   90.00
#
_symmetry.space_group_name_H-M   'P 1'
#
loop_
_entity.id
_entity.type
_entity.pdbx_description
1 polymer ?
#
loop_
_entity_poly.entity_id
_entity_poly.type
_entity_poly.pdbx_seq_one_letter_code
_entity_poly.pdbx_strand_id
1 'polypeptide(L)'
;MITARRFEPADAEAVSVLITRTLRTTNIRDYGAEYIENHCTLFTPEKVLVRAEWSHFYVFCDGNQIVACGGVAPYEGRLDECFLLTIFVLPEYQGRGIGRKIIETLEADEYALRSKRIDLPASITGRDFYLKFGYAYKGGIKDLYPDRCYRLEKFL
;
A
#
# COMPACT_ATOMS: atom_id res chain seq x y z
N MET A 1 -15.95 5.69 12.98
CA MET A 1 -14.75 4.92 13.42
C MET A 1 -14.29 4.02 12.28
N ILE A 2 -13.00 4.03 12.01
CA ILE A 2 -12.42 3.21 10.96
C ILE A 2 -12.08 1.83 11.52
N THR A 3 -12.56 0.79 10.86
CA THR A 3 -12.26 -0.61 11.23
C THR A 3 -11.45 -1.30 10.15
N ALA A 4 -10.50 -2.14 10.56
CA ALA A 4 -9.67 -2.93 9.67
C ALA A 4 -10.18 -4.37 9.63
N ARG A 5 -10.20 -4.98 8.45
CA ARG A 5 -10.48 -6.41 8.28
C ARG A 5 -9.75 -6.95 7.06
N ARG A 6 -9.66 -8.27 6.97
CA ARG A 6 -9.12 -8.92 5.78
C ARG A 6 -10.03 -8.68 4.56
N PHE A 7 -9.40 -8.54 3.42
CA PHE A 7 -10.07 -8.45 2.14
C PHE A 7 -10.85 -9.73 1.84
N GLU A 8 -12.04 -9.56 1.27
CA GLU A 8 -12.86 -10.66 0.77
C GLU A 8 -13.08 -10.48 -0.74
N PRO A 9 -13.29 -11.56 -1.51
CA PRO A 9 -13.47 -11.44 -2.97
C PRO A 9 -14.54 -10.45 -3.40
N ALA A 10 -15.61 -10.30 -2.62
CA ALA A 10 -16.67 -9.33 -2.90
C ALA A 10 -16.20 -7.87 -2.84
N ASP A 11 -15.04 -7.60 -2.24
CA ASP A 11 -14.48 -6.25 -2.12
C ASP A 11 -13.72 -5.78 -3.38
N ALA A 12 -13.47 -6.68 -4.32
CA ALA A 12 -12.55 -6.43 -5.44
C ALA A 12 -12.91 -5.19 -6.24
N GLU A 13 -14.17 -5.01 -6.58
CA GLU A 13 -14.60 -3.85 -7.37
C GLU A 13 -14.44 -2.55 -6.59
N ALA A 14 -14.87 -2.52 -5.34
CA ALA A 14 -14.76 -1.34 -4.49
C ALA A 14 -13.30 -0.94 -4.27
N VAL A 15 -12.41 -1.91 -4.07
CA VAL A 15 -10.97 -1.66 -3.91
C VAL A 15 -10.37 -1.14 -5.21
N SER A 16 -10.73 -1.71 -6.36
CA SER A 16 -10.29 -1.24 -7.67
C SER A 16 -10.68 0.23 -7.89
N VAL A 17 -11.94 0.58 -7.61
CA VAL A 17 -12.43 1.96 -7.73
C VAL A 17 -11.66 2.89 -6.79
N LEU A 18 -11.47 2.48 -5.54
CA LEU A 18 -10.72 3.25 -4.55
C LEU A 18 -9.31 3.58 -5.04
N ILE A 19 -8.60 2.56 -5.52
CA ILE A 19 -7.21 2.72 -5.97
C ILE A 19 -7.13 3.63 -7.19
N THR A 20 -7.94 3.36 -8.22
CA THR A 20 -7.89 4.14 -9.47
C THR A 20 -8.31 5.58 -9.25
N ARG A 21 -9.31 5.81 -8.40
CA ARG A 21 -9.74 7.15 -8.04
C ARG A 21 -8.65 7.91 -7.29
N THR A 22 -7.96 7.25 -6.36
CA THR A 22 -6.86 7.86 -5.61
C THR A 22 -5.67 8.17 -6.53
N LEU A 23 -5.32 7.24 -7.41
CA LEU A 23 -4.27 7.48 -8.41
C LEU A 23 -4.58 8.71 -9.28
N ARG A 24 -5.80 8.82 -9.78
CA ARG A 24 -6.23 9.90 -10.68
C ARG A 24 -6.40 11.24 -9.98
N THR A 25 -6.57 11.26 -8.67
CA THR A 25 -6.79 12.50 -7.90
C THR A 25 -5.52 12.96 -7.19
N THR A 26 -4.79 12.04 -6.57
CA THR A 26 -3.65 12.36 -5.70
C THR A 26 -2.31 12.11 -6.37
N ASN A 27 -2.04 10.88 -6.79
CA ASN A 27 -0.74 10.49 -7.34
C ASN A 27 -0.44 11.17 -8.67
N ILE A 28 -1.47 11.51 -9.43
CA ILE A 28 -1.34 12.16 -10.75
C ILE A 28 -0.48 13.43 -10.69
N ARG A 29 -0.47 14.11 -9.55
CA ARG A 29 0.31 15.35 -9.36
C ARG A 29 1.81 15.10 -9.49
N ASP A 30 2.28 13.91 -9.12
CA ASP A 30 3.69 13.53 -9.12
C ASP A 30 4.11 12.71 -10.34
N TYR A 31 3.15 12.13 -11.06
CA TYR A 31 3.43 11.16 -12.13
C TYR A 31 2.96 11.58 -13.52
N GLY A 32 1.95 12.46 -13.60
CA GLY A 32 1.33 12.83 -14.86
C GLY A 32 0.26 11.85 -15.33
N ALA A 33 -0.59 12.32 -16.26
CA ALA A 33 -1.80 11.59 -16.66
C ALA A 33 -1.50 10.27 -17.39
N GLU A 34 -0.53 10.26 -18.30
CA GLU A 34 -0.20 9.06 -19.08
C GLU A 34 0.28 7.92 -18.18
N TYR A 35 1.22 8.23 -17.28
CA TYR A 35 1.72 7.24 -16.32
C TYR A 35 0.58 6.69 -15.45
N ILE A 36 -0.28 7.57 -14.96
CA ILE A 36 -1.38 7.16 -14.06
C ILE A 36 -2.38 6.27 -14.79
N GLU A 37 -2.77 6.59 -16.04
CA GLU A 37 -3.71 5.74 -16.77
C GLU A 37 -3.12 4.35 -17.05
N ASN A 38 -1.84 4.27 -17.39
CA ASN A 38 -1.16 3.00 -17.53
C ASN A 38 -1.09 2.25 -16.20
N HIS A 39 -0.82 2.95 -15.11
CA HIS A 39 -0.74 2.35 -13.77
C HIS A 39 -2.09 1.81 -13.29
N CYS A 40 -3.19 2.49 -13.61
CA CYS A 40 -4.54 2.03 -13.27
C CYS A 40 -4.86 0.65 -13.85
N THR A 41 -4.27 0.28 -14.98
CA THR A 41 -4.49 -1.05 -15.58
C THR A 41 -3.98 -2.19 -14.72
N LEU A 42 -3.13 -1.90 -13.73
CA LEU A 42 -2.61 -2.89 -12.77
C LEU A 42 -3.59 -3.20 -11.64
N PHE A 43 -4.68 -2.44 -11.54
CA PHE A 43 -5.61 -2.51 -10.42
C PHE A 43 -7.06 -2.74 -10.86
N THR A 44 -7.27 -3.51 -11.92
CA THR A 44 -8.62 -3.99 -12.27
C THR A 44 -9.14 -4.91 -11.15
N PRO A 45 -10.46 -5.10 -11.03
CA PRO A 45 -10.99 -6.02 -10.00
C PRO A 45 -10.33 -7.41 -10.04
N GLU A 46 -10.09 -7.95 -11.22
CA GLU A 46 -9.45 -9.25 -11.41
C GLU A 46 -8.02 -9.26 -10.88
N LYS A 47 -7.26 -8.18 -11.13
CA LYS A 47 -5.88 -8.07 -10.67
C LYS A 47 -5.79 -7.80 -9.16
N VAL A 48 -6.80 -7.13 -8.59
CA VAL A 48 -6.92 -6.98 -7.14
C VAL A 48 -7.12 -8.34 -6.48
N LEU A 49 -8.00 -9.18 -7.05
CA LEU A 49 -8.20 -10.56 -6.57
C LEU A 49 -6.89 -11.35 -6.55
N VAL A 50 -6.11 -11.27 -7.62
CA VAL A 50 -4.81 -11.95 -7.69
C VAL A 50 -3.86 -11.48 -6.60
N ARG A 51 -3.78 -10.16 -6.35
CA ARG A 51 -2.93 -9.63 -5.26
C ARG A 51 -3.33 -10.18 -3.90
N ALA A 52 -4.63 -10.31 -3.67
CA ALA A 52 -5.15 -10.82 -2.40
C ALA A 52 -4.85 -12.32 -2.21
N GLU A 53 -4.62 -13.07 -3.28
CA GLU A 53 -4.29 -14.49 -3.19
C GLU A 53 -2.89 -14.74 -2.62
N TRP A 54 -1.91 -13.88 -2.98
CA TRP A 54 -0.51 -14.09 -2.56
C TRP A 54 -0.05 -13.13 -1.45
N SER A 55 -0.96 -12.35 -0.89
CA SER A 55 -0.67 -11.42 0.21
C SER A 55 -1.72 -11.53 1.30
N HIS A 56 -1.43 -10.98 2.47
CA HIS A 56 -2.45 -10.67 3.46
C HIS A 56 -2.95 -9.28 3.15
N PHE A 57 -4.09 -9.19 2.51
CA PHE A 57 -4.66 -7.93 2.04
C PHE A 57 -5.78 -7.47 2.96
N TYR A 58 -5.73 -6.19 3.34
CA TYR A 58 -6.65 -5.59 4.30
C TYR A 58 -7.42 -4.45 3.66
N VAL A 59 -8.68 -4.30 4.11
CA VAL A 59 -9.50 -3.14 3.78
C VAL A 59 -9.83 -2.39 5.08
N PHE A 60 -9.99 -1.09 4.97
CA PHE A 60 -10.28 -0.19 6.08
C PHE A 60 -11.59 0.49 5.78
N CYS A 61 -12.56 0.34 6.68
CA CYS A 61 -13.95 0.71 6.44
C CYS A 61 -14.41 1.81 7.39
N ASP A 62 -15.17 2.74 6.85
CA ASP A 62 -15.98 3.68 7.59
C ASP A 62 -17.42 3.20 7.47
N GLY A 63 -17.93 2.53 8.49
CA GLY A 63 -19.18 1.80 8.38
C GLY A 63 -19.08 0.71 7.31
N ASN A 64 -19.95 0.77 6.31
CA ASN A 64 -19.95 -0.18 5.20
C ASN A 64 -19.10 0.27 3.99
N GLN A 65 -18.53 1.46 4.04
CA GLN A 65 -17.73 2.00 2.95
C GLN A 65 -16.26 1.64 3.12
N ILE A 66 -15.66 1.03 2.11
CA ILE A 66 -14.21 0.81 2.06
C ILE A 66 -13.55 2.13 1.67
N VAL A 67 -12.68 2.64 2.54
CA VAL A 67 -12.04 3.96 2.36
C VAL A 67 -10.53 3.88 2.19
N ALA A 68 -9.94 2.71 2.46
CA ALA A 68 -8.50 2.51 2.32
C ALA A 68 -8.18 1.03 2.18
N CYS A 69 -6.97 0.73 1.73
CA CYS A 69 -6.48 -0.64 1.62
C CYS A 69 -4.97 -0.70 1.83
N GLY A 70 -4.46 -1.90 2.02
CA GLY A 70 -3.03 -2.17 2.11
C GLY A 70 -2.77 -3.65 2.29
N GLY A 71 -1.59 -4.10 1.89
CA GLY A 71 -1.23 -5.50 1.99
C GLY A 71 0.19 -5.71 2.50
N VAL A 72 0.47 -6.93 2.93
CA VAL A 72 1.78 -7.40 3.35
C VAL A 72 2.00 -8.80 2.80
N ALA A 73 3.20 -9.08 2.32
CA ALA A 73 3.54 -10.37 1.73
C ALA A 73 4.99 -10.73 2.02
N PRO A 74 5.37 -12.03 1.94
CA PRO A 74 6.77 -12.42 2.07
C PRO A 74 7.61 -11.76 0.97
N TYR A 75 8.77 -11.22 1.35
CA TYR A 75 9.70 -10.63 0.39
C TYR A 75 10.48 -11.75 -0.31
N GLU A 76 10.29 -11.84 -1.62
CA GLU A 76 10.94 -12.89 -2.45
C GLU A 76 10.75 -14.31 -1.88
N GLY A 77 9.59 -14.58 -1.28
CA GLY A 77 9.28 -15.87 -0.70
C GLY A 77 9.98 -16.17 0.63
N ARG A 78 10.70 -15.21 1.22
CA ARG A 78 11.44 -15.41 2.47
C ARG A 78 10.50 -15.46 3.68
N LEU A 79 10.88 -16.25 4.68
CA LEU A 79 10.12 -16.33 5.94
C LEU A 79 10.47 -15.22 6.91
N ASP A 80 11.65 -14.63 6.78
CA ASP A 80 12.20 -13.65 7.73
C ASP A 80 12.23 -12.21 7.18
N GLU A 81 11.63 -11.99 6.03
CA GLU A 81 11.46 -10.65 5.44
C GLU A 81 10.11 -10.54 4.75
N CYS A 82 9.52 -9.36 4.80
CA CYS A 82 8.25 -9.09 4.14
C CYS A 82 8.30 -7.74 3.42
N PHE A 83 7.27 -7.45 2.61
CA PHE A 83 7.12 -6.12 2.01
C PHE A 83 5.67 -5.66 2.11
N LEU A 84 5.50 -4.34 2.18
CA LEU A 84 4.19 -3.71 2.15
C LEU A 84 3.86 -3.33 0.71
N LEU A 85 2.58 -3.41 0.36
CA LEU A 85 2.14 -3.17 -1.00
C LEU A 85 0.74 -2.57 -1.03
N THR A 86 0.46 -1.86 -2.12
CA THR A 86 -0.89 -1.40 -2.49
C THR A 86 -1.59 -0.62 -1.37
N ILE A 87 -0.87 0.32 -0.78
CA ILE A 87 -1.40 1.18 0.29
C ILE A 87 -2.04 2.42 -0.36
N PHE A 88 -3.34 2.57 -0.19
CA PHE A 88 -4.10 3.70 -0.72
C PHE A 88 -5.16 4.15 0.27
N VAL A 89 -5.37 5.46 0.36
CA VAL A 89 -6.43 6.08 1.16
C VAL A 89 -7.21 7.01 0.23
N LEU A 90 -8.54 6.91 0.23
CA LEU A 90 -9.40 7.81 -0.54
C LEU A 90 -9.04 9.27 -0.28
N PRO A 91 -9.05 10.13 -1.30
CA PRO A 91 -8.64 11.54 -1.14
C PRO A 91 -9.35 12.26 -0.01
N GLU A 92 -10.66 12.09 0.14
CA GLU A 92 -11.46 12.75 1.18
C GLU A 92 -11.22 12.20 2.59
N TYR A 93 -10.53 11.08 2.71
CA TYR A 93 -10.17 10.46 3.99
C TYR A 93 -8.70 10.66 4.36
N GLN A 94 -7.92 11.31 3.53
CA GLN A 94 -6.53 11.62 3.84
C GLN A 94 -6.44 12.68 4.94
N GLY A 95 -5.34 12.64 5.72
CA GLY A 95 -5.15 13.58 6.82
C GLY A 95 -5.95 13.27 8.09
N ARG A 96 -6.54 12.08 8.19
CA ARG A 96 -7.37 11.66 9.34
C ARG A 96 -6.77 10.52 10.15
N GLY A 97 -5.48 10.23 9.96
CA GLY A 97 -4.80 9.17 10.71
C GLY A 97 -5.03 7.75 10.19
N ILE A 98 -5.69 7.59 9.04
CA ILE A 98 -5.96 6.26 8.46
C ILE A 98 -4.65 5.61 7.99
N GLY A 99 -3.74 6.39 7.42
CA GLY A 99 -2.42 5.89 7.03
C GLY A 99 -1.66 5.26 8.20
N ARG A 100 -1.69 5.89 9.37
CA ARG A 100 -1.12 5.32 10.59
C ARG A 100 -1.76 3.97 10.92
N LYS A 101 -3.09 3.91 10.85
CA LYS A 101 -3.82 2.67 11.13
C LYS A 101 -3.44 1.56 10.16
N ILE A 102 -3.23 1.89 8.89
CA ILE A 102 -2.77 0.91 7.90
C ILE A 102 -1.40 0.36 8.30
N ILE A 103 -0.44 1.23 8.57
CA ILE A 103 0.93 0.82 8.94
C ILE A 103 0.88 -0.06 10.21
N GLU A 104 0.16 0.36 11.24
CA GLU A 104 0.01 -0.41 12.47
C GLU A 104 -0.61 -1.78 12.22
N THR A 105 -1.63 -1.86 11.38
CA THR A 105 -2.29 -3.12 11.02
C THR A 105 -1.34 -4.05 10.29
N LEU A 106 -0.63 -3.54 9.28
CA LEU A 106 0.27 -4.36 8.48
C LEU A 106 1.51 -4.81 9.28
N GLU A 107 2.03 -3.95 10.16
CA GLU A 107 3.16 -4.30 11.02
C GLU A 107 2.79 -5.26 12.14
N ALA A 108 1.50 -5.41 12.44
CA ALA A 108 0.99 -6.40 13.39
C ALA A 108 0.59 -7.73 12.73
N ASP A 109 0.63 -7.81 11.40
CA ASP A 109 0.34 -9.05 10.68
C ASP A 109 1.44 -10.08 10.91
N GLU A 110 1.09 -11.38 10.85
CA GLU A 110 2.04 -12.45 11.10
C GLU A 110 3.28 -12.42 10.19
N TYR A 111 3.12 -11.98 8.92
CA TYR A 111 4.26 -11.85 8.02
C TYR A 111 5.28 -10.81 8.53
N ALA A 112 4.78 -9.70 9.08
CA ALA A 112 5.64 -8.67 9.64
C ALA A 112 6.22 -9.10 11.00
N LEU A 113 5.42 -9.73 11.85
CA LEU A 113 5.87 -10.14 13.19
C LEU A 113 7.00 -11.18 13.16
N ARG A 114 7.05 -12.01 12.13
CA ARG A 114 8.12 -13.00 11.96
C ARG A 114 9.33 -12.45 11.19
N SER A 115 9.24 -11.22 10.67
CA SER A 115 10.27 -10.63 9.83
C SER A 115 11.28 -9.84 10.65
N LYS A 116 12.53 -9.84 10.20
CA LYS A 116 13.58 -8.96 10.71
C LYS A 116 13.68 -7.66 9.91
N ARG A 117 13.09 -7.63 8.70
CA ARG A 117 13.11 -6.48 7.80
C ARG A 117 11.81 -6.39 7.01
N ILE A 118 11.31 -5.16 6.87
CA ILE A 118 10.18 -4.82 5.99
C ILE A 118 10.72 -4.01 4.82
N ASP A 119 10.43 -4.44 3.60
CA ASP A 119 10.72 -3.71 2.37
C ASP A 119 9.50 -2.89 1.96
N LEU A 120 9.71 -1.71 1.41
CA LEU A 120 8.59 -0.86 1.00
C LEU A 120 8.95 -0.09 -0.28
N PRO A 121 8.42 -0.52 -1.45
CA PRO A 121 8.52 0.28 -2.66
C PRO A 121 7.53 1.45 -2.55
N ALA A 122 8.07 2.63 -2.23
CA ALA A 122 7.26 3.81 -1.94
C ALA A 122 7.07 4.67 -3.17
N SER A 123 5.84 5.11 -3.42
CA SER A 123 5.56 6.10 -4.45
C SER A 123 6.23 7.45 -4.12
N ILE A 124 6.43 8.28 -5.13
CA ILE A 124 6.86 9.67 -4.92
C ILE A 124 5.90 10.37 -3.97
N THR A 125 4.60 10.15 -4.17
CA THR A 125 3.53 10.76 -3.38
C THR A 125 3.57 10.35 -1.91
N GLY A 126 3.89 9.09 -1.63
CA GLY A 126 3.84 8.53 -0.27
C GLY A 126 5.14 8.54 0.51
N ARG A 127 6.28 8.79 -0.14
CA ARG A 127 7.60 8.67 0.48
C ARG A 127 7.72 9.38 1.83
N ASP A 128 7.36 10.64 1.90
CA ASP A 128 7.55 11.44 3.14
C ASP A 128 6.72 10.90 4.29
N PHE A 129 5.54 10.37 3.99
CA PHE A 129 4.69 9.72 4.98
C PHE A 129 5.40 8.52 5.62
N TYR A 130 5.97 7.63 4.79
CA TYR A 130 6.61 6.42 5.30
C TYR A 130 7.88 6.73 6.10
N LEU A 131 8.63 7.74 5.72
CA LEU A 131 9.82 8.16 6.48
C LEU A 131 9.46 8.53 7.92
N LYS A 132 8.24 9.03 8.16
CA LYS A 132 7.77 9.38 9.51
C LYS A 132 7.48 8.15 10.37
N PHE A 133 7.34 6.97 9.77
CA PHE A 133 7.02 5.72 10.48
C PHE A 133 8.23 4.82 10.67
N GLY A 134 9.43 5.37 10.54
CA GLY A 134 10.65 4.63 10.79
C GLY A 134 11.24 3.93 9.57
N TYR A 135 10.65 4.12 8.39
CA TYR A 135 11.24 3.63 7.15
C TYR A 135 12.37 4.54 6.71
N ALA A 136 13.42 3.97 6.16
CA ALA A 136 14.58 4.69 5.66
C ALA A 136 14.92 4.21 4.25
N TYR A 137 15.70 4.99 3.52
CA TYR A 137 16.13 4.59 2.18
C TYR A 137 16.99 3.33 2.23
N LYS A 138 16.64 2.34 1.43
CA LYS A 138 17.36 1.07 1.35
C LYS A 138 18.80 1.32 0.94
N GLY A 139 19.73 0.87 1.78
CA GLY A 139 21.16 1.07 1.55
C GLY A 139 21.56 2.54 1.51
N GLY A 140 20.74 3.45 2.02
CA GLY A 140 21.00 4.90 1.98
C GLY A 140 20.80 5.55 0.61
N ILE A 141 20.29 4.80 -0.37
CA ILE A 141 20.11 5.29 -1.75
C ILE A 141 18.81 6.06 -1.86
N LYS A 142 18.93 7.38 -2.12
CA LYS A 142 17.79 8.31 -2.17
C LYS A 142 17.22 8.51 -3.58
N ASP A 143 17.78 7.84 -4.58
CA ASP A 143 17.37 8.00 -5.97
C ASP A 143 16.09 7.22 -6.28
N LEU A 144 15.31 7.72 -7.26
CA LEU A 144 14.21 6.96 -7.81
C LEU A 144 14.75 5.77 -8.61
N TYR A 145 14.08 4.63 -8.46
CA TYR A 145 14.33 3.45 -9.29
C TYR A 145 13.59 3.59 -10.64
N PRO A 146 13.92 2.77 -11.64
CA PRO A 146 13.31 2.89 -12.97
C PRO A 146 11.78 2.81 -12.99
N ASP A 147 11.17 2.15 -12.01
CA ASP A 147 9.72 2.08 -11.87
C ASP A 147 9.12 3.34 -11.22
N ARG A 148 9.93 4.38 -11.00
CA ARG A 148 9.54 5.65 -10.39
C ARG A 148 9.05 5.48 -8.95
N CYS A 149 9.58 4.50 -8.23
CA CYS A 149 9.39 4.32 -6.79
C CYS A 149 10.72 4.47 -6.06
N TYR A 150 10.65 4.91 -4.80
CA TYR A 150 11.78 4.83 -3.89
C TYR A 150 11.80 3.45 -3.25
N ARG A 151 12.99 2.98 -2.89
CA ARG A 151 13.12 1.75 -2.10
C ARG A 151 13.37 2.14 -0.65
N LEU A 152 12.39 1.86 0.19
CA LEU A 152 12.48 2.08 1.63
C LEU A 152 12.54 0.75 2.35
N GLU A 153 13.05 0.76 3.58
CA GLU A 153 13.12 -0.43 4.43
C GLU A 153 13.06 -0.04 5.90
N LYS A 154 12.65 -1.00 6.72
CA LYS A 154 12.62 -0.87 8.18
C LYS A 154 13.12 -2.17 8.79
N PHE A 155 14.13 -2.08 9.62
CA PHE A 155 14.63 -3.22 10.40
C PHE A 155 13.89 -3.31 11.72
N LEU A 156 13.48 -4.52 12.07
CA LEU A 156 12.67 -4.80 13.26
C LEU A 156 13.49 -5.41 14.39
#